data_c7e858a2ce64aa1d1b3482883e4f2e48
#
_entry.id   c7e858a2ce64aa1d1b3482883e4f2e48
#
_cell.length_a   1.000
_cell.length_b   1.000
_cell.length_c   1.000
_cell.angle_alpha   90.00
_cell.angle_beta   90.00
_cell.angle_gamma   90.00
#
_symmetry.space_group_name_H-M   'P 1'
#
loop_
_entity.id
_entity.type
_entity.pdbx_description
1 polymer ?
#
loop_
_entity_poly.entity_id
_entity_poly.type
_entity_poly.pdbx_seq_one_letter_code
_entity_poly.pdbx_strand_id
1 'polypeptide(L)'
;MIRVLIADDEPLMRAGIKAILGTADDIELVAEAGDGREAVRIALERRVDVAVLDIRMPRMDGLAAARELRTVAPSVRVVMLTTFGEDDNIVRALSDGAAGFLLKDSAPEELLRAVRAVHSGEAYLSPMVTSRVVGMVAQVGQPRRQEAMRQVEGLTEREVEVLALLGLGMSNADVGQRLHMSEATVKTYVSRLLAKLGLTNRVQAALLARDAGLAN
;
A
#
# COMPACT_ATOMS: atom_id res chain seq x y z
N MET A 1 -9.42 17.96 -2.32
CA MET A 1 -10.37 16.99 -1.71
C MET A 1 -10.11 15.65 -2.38
N ILE A 2 -9.84 14.61 -1.61
CA ILE A 2 -9.53 13.25 -2.06
C ILE A 2 -10.83 12.50 -2.28
N ARG A 3 -11.09 12.04 -3.50
CA ARG A 3 -12.35 11.37 -3.88
C ARG A 3 -12.23 9.87 -3.67
N VAL A 4 -12.96 9.34 -2.69
CA VAL A 4 -12.88 7.95 -2.25
C VAL A 4 -14.08 7.14 -2.70
N LEU A 5 -13.84 5.95 -3.24
CA LEU A 5 -14.82 4.89 -3.45
C LEU A 5 -14.60 3.82 -2.37
N ILE A 6 -15.67 3.33 -1.74
CA ILE A 6 -15.63 2.16 -0.84
C ILE A 6 -16.29 0.98 -1.53
N ALA A 7 -15.68 -0.21 -1.43
CA ALA A 7 -16.32 -1.46 -1.81
C ALA A 7 -16.16 -2.50 -0.69
N ASP A 8 -17.29 -2.99 -0.20
CA ASP A 8 -17.40 -3.99 0.85
C ASP A 8 -18.80 -4.60 0.75
N ASP A 9 -18.97 -5.90 0.90
CA ASP A 9 -20.28 -6.53 0.80
C ASP A 9 -21.15 -6.38 2.07
N GLU A 10 -20.51 -6.02 3.20
CA GLU A 10 -21.17 -5.78 4.48
C GLU A 10 -21.69 -4.33 4.60
N PRO A 11 -23.02 -4.08 4.60
CA PRO A 11 -23.57 -2.71 4.69
C PRO A 11 -23.16 -1.97 5.96
N LEU A 12 -23.00 -2.70 7.08
CA LEU A 12 -22.60 -2.09 8.35
C LEU A 12 -21.15 -1.62 8.32
N MET A 13 -20.27 -2.39 7.66
CA MET A 13 -18.87 -2.01 7.48
C MET A 13 -18.77 -0.76 6.60
N ARG A 14 -19.48 -0.72 5.47
CA ARG A 14 -19.53 0.49 4.62
C ARG A 14 -20.02 1.72 5.38
N ALA A 15 -21.06 1.57 6.20
CA ALA A 15 -21.56 2.67 7.04
C ALA A 15 -20.51 3.16 8.05
N GLY A 16 -19.77 2.25 8.66
CA GLY A 16 -18.66 2.57 9.57
C GLY A 16 -17.53 3.33 8.88
N ILE A 17 -17.06 2.81 7.74
CA ILE A 17 -16.02 3.46 6.93
C ILE A 17 -16.47 4.85 6.47
N LYS A 18 -17.70 4.97 5.99
CA LYS A 18 -18.29 6.26 5.60
C LYS A 18 -18.30 7.27 6.75
N ALA A 19 -18.68 6.84 7.95
CA ALA A 19 -18.66 7.71 9.13
C ALA A 19 -17.25 8.18 9.45
N ILE A 20 -16.24 7.30 9.37
CA ILE A 20 -14.82 7.63 9.58
C ILE A 20 -14.33 8.64 8.53
N LEU A 21 -14.56 8.37 7.24
CA LEU A 21 -14.13 9.28 6.16
C LEU A 21 -14.79 10.65 6.27
N GLY A 22 -16.07 10.69 6.71
CA GLY A 22 -16.84 11.93 6.94
C GLY A 22 -16.31 12.82 8.07
N THR A 23 -15.37 12.36 8.89
CA THR A 23 -14.72 13.18 9.91
C THR A 23 -13.57 14.05 9.36
N ALA A 24 -13.18 13.84 8.11
CA ALA A 24 -12.03 14.51 7.49
C ALA A 24 -12.52 15.50 6.40
N ASP A 25 -12.20 16.78 6.55
CA ASP A 25 -12.62 17.84 5.61
C ASP A 25 -11.96 17.74 4.24
N ASP A 26 -10.85 17.01 4.11
CA ASP A 26 -10.06 16.83 2.89
C ASP A 26 -10.43 15.58 2.08
N ILE A 27 -11.37 14.75 2.59
CA ILE A 27 -11.78 13.49 1.98
C ILE A 27 -13.29 13.55 1.63
N GLU A 28 -13.64 13.11 0.43
CA GLU A 28 -15.01 13.01 -0.05
C GLU A 28 -15.34 11.57 -0.45
N LEU A 29 -16.33 10.95 0.20
CA LEU A 29 -16.88 9.68 -0.26
C LEU A 29 -17.78 9.93 -1.48
N VAL A 30 -17.33 9.54 -2.67
CA VAL A 30 -18.06 9.77 -3.92
C VAL A 30 -18.96 8.61 -4.34
N ALA A 31 -18.69 7.40 -3.83
CA ALA A 31 -19.51 6.23 -4.12
C ALA A 31 -19.27 5.07 -3.13
N GLU A 32 -20.25 4.18 -3.07
CA GLU A 32 -20.22 2.91 -2.37
C GLU A 32 -20.55 1.78 -3.35
N ALA A 33 -19.91 0.62 -3.21
CA ALA A 33 -20.13 -0.59 -3.99
C ALA A 33 -20.31 -1.80 -3.06
N GLY A 34 -21.11 -2.77 -3.48
CA GLY A 34 -21.31 -4.04 -2.75
C GLY A 34 -20.44 -5.18 -3.26
N ASP A 35 -19.65 -4.96 -4.31
CA ASP A 35 -18.72 -5.95 -4.86
C ASP A 35 -17.66 -5.28 -5.77
N GLY A 36 -16.66 -6.06 -6.18
CA GLY A 36 -15.56 -5.57 -7.01
C GLY A 36 -15.98 -5.17 -8.42
N ARG A 37 -16.98 -5.83 -9.02
CA ARG A 37 -17.46 -5.49 -10.37
C ARG A 37 -18.14 -4.13 -10.39
N GLU A 38 -18.97 -3.87 -9.37
CA GLU A 38 -19.58 -2.58 -9.19
C GLU A 38 -18.54 -1.49 -8.91
N ALA A 39 -17.52 -1.77 -8.11
CA ALA A 39 -16.43 -0.85 -7.83
C ALA A 39 -15.67 -0.44 -9.11
N VAL A 40 -15.31 -1.41 -9.96
CA VAL A 40 -14.64 -1.14 -11.25
C VAL A 40 -15.53 -0.28 -12.15
N ARG A 41 -16.82 -0.61 -12.29
CA ARG A 41 -17.76 0.18 -13.09
C ARG A 41 -17.86 1.62 -12.60
N ILE A 42 -17.99 1.83 -11.30
CA ILE A 42 -18.07 3.18 -10.70
C ILE A 42 -16.79 3.97 -10.94
N ALA A 43 -15.62 3.33 -10.80
CA ALA A 43 -14.34 3.98 -11.02
C ALA A 43 -14.14 4.45 -12.46
N LEU A 44 -14.79 3.80 -13.44
CA LEU A 44 -14.81 4.24 -14.85
C LEU A 44 -15.82 5.37 -15.12
N GLU A 45 -16.93 5.39 -14.39
CA GLU A 45 -18.00 6.37 -14.57
C GLU A 45 -17.78 7.66 -13.78
N ARG A 46 -17.03 7.60 -12.70
CA ARG A 46 -16.80 8.72 -11.78
C ARG A 46 -15.32 8.98 -11.60
N ARG A 47 -14.98 10.22 -11.32
CA ARG A 47 -13.61 10.54 -10.90
C ARG A 47 -13.37 10.01 -9.48
N VAL A 48 -12.55 9.00 -9.36
CA VAL A 48 -12.09 8.39 -8.10
C VAL A 48 -10.59 8.56 -8.01
N ASP A 49 -10.08 8.98 -6.86
CA ASP A 49 -8.64 9.10 -6.60
C ASP A 49 -8.14 7.87 -5.82
N VAL A 50 -8.93 7.40 -4.84
CA VAL A 50 -8.60 6.24 -4.01
C VAL A 50 -9.80 5.30 -3.91
N ALA A 51 -9.58 4.02 -4.16
CA ALA A 51 -10.55 2.94 -3.93
C ALA A 51 -10.14 2.15 -2.67
N VAL A 52 -11.02 2.10 -1.68
CA VAL A 52 -10.90 1.28 -0.47
C VAL A 52 -11.72 0.01 -0.71
N LEU A 53 -11.03 -1.13 -0.86
CA LEU A 53 -11.65 -2.39 -1.28
C LEU A 53 -11.50 -3.47 -0.21
N ASP A 54 -12.62 -4.08 0.19
CA ASP A 54 -12.56 -5.34 0.92
C ASP A 54 -12.02 -6.45 0.01
N ILE A 55 -11.27 -7.39 0.59
CA ILE A 55 -10.76 -8.56 -0.14
C ILE A 55 -11.91 -9.51 -0.48
N ARG A 56 -12.78 -9.81 0.48
CA ARG A 56 -13.84 -10.81 0.30
C ARG A 56 -15.16 -10.16 -0.10
N MET A 57 -15.45 -10.21 -1.37
CA MET A 57 -16.73 -9.75 -1.90
C MET A 57 -17.31 -10.77 -2.88
N PRO A 58 -18.65 -10.84 -3.01
CA PRO A 58 -19.30 -11.70 -4.00
C PRO A 58 -19.01 -11.23 -5.43
N ARG A 59 -19.25 -12.07 -6.41
CA ARG A 59 -19.13 -11.81 -7.87
C ARG A 59 -17.71 -11.51 -8.33
N MET A 60 -17.04 -10.54 -7.74
CA MET A 60 -15.64 -10.17 -7.98
C MET A 60 -15.02 -9.77 -6.65
N ASP A 61 -13.98 -10.46 -6.24
CA ASP A 61 -13.23 -10.15 -5.03
C ASP A 61 -12.38 -8.87 -5.20
N GLY A 62 -11.92 -8.30 -4.08
CA GLY A 62 -11.15 -7.07 -4.10
C GLY A 62 -9.79 -7.19 -4.79
N LEU A 63 -9.17 -8.38 -4.78
CA LEU A 63 -7.90 -8.61 -5.47
C LEU A 63 -8.10 -8.58 -7.00
N ALA A 64 -9.17 -9.20 -7.48
CA ALA A 64 -9.53 -9.15 -8.90
C ALA A 64 -9.89 -7.72 -9.32
N ALA A 65 -10.66 -7.00 -8.50
CA ALA A 65 -11.01 -5.61 -8.74
C ALA A 65 -9.77 -4.69 -8.79
N ALA A 66 -8.82 -4.86 -7.87
CA ALA A 66 -7.57 -4.11 -7.85
C ALA A 66 -6.73 -4.33 -9.13
N ARG A 67 -6.62 -5.60 -9.58
CA ARG A 67 -5.94 -5.93 -10.85
C ARG A 67 -6.62 -5.29 -12.05
N GLU A 68 -7.94 -5.34 -12.11
CA GLU A 68 -8.69 -4.74 -13.21
C GLU A 68 -8.54 -3.21 -13.21
N LEU A 69 -8.71 -2.55 -12.06
CA LEU A 69 -8.51 -1.11 -11.90
C LEU A 69 -7.12 -0.66 -12.35
N ARG A 70 -6.08 -1.41 -12.04
CA ARG A 70 -4.71 -1.11 -12.52
C ARG A 70 -4.63 -1.02 -14.03
N THR A 71 -5.43 -1.80 -14.75
CA THR A 71 -5.43 -1.83 -16.22
C THR A 71 -6.33 -0.77 -16.82
N VAL A 72 -7.56 -0.63 -16.29
CA VAL A 72 -8.61 0.20 -16.92
C VAL A 72 -8.70 1.62 -16.33
N ALA A 73 -8.20 1.81 -15.10
CA ALA A 73 -8.21 3.10 -14.38
C ALA A 73 -6.91 3.30 -13.58
N PRO A 74 -5.73 3.37 -14.20
CA PRO A 74 -4.41 3.36 -13.53
C PRO A 74 -4.15 4.58 -12.64
N SER A 75 -4.95 5.61 -12.73
CA SER A 75 -4.91 6.78 -11.83
C SER A 75 -5.54 6.51 -10.48
N VAL A 76 -6.41 5.50 -10.36
CA VAL A 76 -7.07 5.11 -9.11
C VAL A 76 -6.08 4.33 -8.26
N ARG A 77 -5.82 4.83 -7.05
CA ARG A 77 -4.97 4.13 -6.08
C ARG A 77 -5.82 3.20 -5.23
N VAL A 78 -5.30 2.02 -4.90
CA VAL A 78 -6.07 1.02 -4.16
C VAL A 78 -5.51 0.83 -2.75
N VAL A 79 -6.42 0.91 -1.77
CA VAL A 79 -6.21 0.48 -0.38
C VAL A 79 -7.04 -0.77 -0.14
N MET A 80 -6.39 -1.86 0.26
CA MET A 80 -7.08 -3.10 0.60
C MET A 80 -7.46 -3.12 2.07
N LEU A 81 -8.68 -3.59 2.35
CA LEU A 81 -9.14 -3.94 3.70
C LEU A 81 -9.21 -5.45 3.85
N THR A 82 -8.81 -5.97 4.99
CA THR A 82 -8.87 -7.41 5.28
C THR A 82 -9.20 -7.68 6.73
N THR A 83 -9.72 -8.87 6.99
CA THR A 83 -9.83 -9.42 8.34
C THR A 83 -8.56 -10.16 8.76
N PHE A 84 -8.43 -10.49 10.04
CA PHE A 84 -7.33 -11.28 10.58
C PHE A 84 -7.24 -12.67 9.90
N GLY A 85 -6.02 -13.14 9.57
CA GLY A 85 -5.78 -14.53 9.13
C GLY A 85 -5.64 -14.75 7.62
N GLU A 86 -5.57 -13.71 6.79
CA GLU A 86 -5.49 -13.80 5.32
C GLU A 86 -4.09 -13.49 4.76
N ASP A 87 -3.08 -14.11 5.35
CA ASP A 87 -1.67 -13.82 5.05
C ASP A 87 -1.31 -14.02 3.57
N ASP A 88 -1.83 -15.06 2.92
CA ASP A 88 -1.59 -15.31 1.48
C ASP A 88 -2.15 -14.19 0.59
N ASN A 89 -3.22 -13.54 1.01
CA ASN A 89 -3.85 -12.45 0.28
C ASN A 89 -3.04 -11.16 0.36
N ILE A 90 -2.29 -10.94 1.45
CA ILE A 90 -1.41 -9.77 1.61
C ILE A 90 -0.33 -9.78 0.54
N VAL A 91 0.38 -10.90 0.39
CA VAL A 91 1.46 -11.02 -0.61
C VAL A 91 0.91 -10.85 -2.02
N ARG A 92 -0.24 -11.45 -2.32
CA ARG A 92 -0.89 -11.32 -3.64
C ARG A 92 -1.30 -9.87 -3.93
N ALA A 93 -1.98 -9.20 -2.98
CA ALA A 93 -2.41 -7.82 -3.15
C ALA A 93 -1.23 -6.87 -3.42
N LEU A 94 -0.13 -7.03 -2.68
CA LEU A 94 1.08 -6.23 -2.85
C LEU A 94 1.76 -6.50 -4.19
N SER A 95 1.79 -7.76 -4.63
CA SER A 95 2.30 -8.15 -5.96
C SER A 95 1.41 -7.61 -7.09
N ASP A 96 0.10 -7.52 -6.85
CA ASP A 96 -0.87 -6.97 -7.79
C ASP A 96 -0.90 -5.43 -7.81
N GLY A 97 -0.07 -4.76 -6.98
CA GLY A 97 0.13 -3.31 -7.02
C GLY A 97 -0.79 -2.51 -6.09
N ALA A 98 -1.42 -3.14 -5.10
CA ALA A 98 -2.12 -2.39 -4.05
C ALA A 98 -1.14 -1.43 -3.37
N ALA A 99 -1.54 -0.16 -3.25
CA ALA A 99 -0.73 0.89 -2.66
C ALA A 99 -0.91 1.00 -1.15
N GLY A 100 -2.02 0.49 -0.61
CA GLY A 100 -2.30 0.46 0.82
C GLY A 100 -2.88 -0.87 1.28
N PHE A 101 -2.65 -1.20 2.56
CA PHE A 101 -3.20 -2.40 3.19
C PHE A 101 -3.48 -2.15 4.67
N LEU A 102 -4.72 -2.41 5.08
CA LEU A 102 -5.23 -2.21 6.43
C LEU A 102 -6.00 -3.44 6.91
N LEU A 103 -6.05 -3.62 8.21
CA LEU A 103 -7.01 -4.54 8.83
C LEU A 103 -8.34 -3.82 9.07
N LYS A 104 -9.46 -4.53 8.98
CA LYS A 104 -10.82 -3.97 9.24
C LYS A 104 -11.00 -3.50 10.69
N ASP A 105 -10.17 -4.01 11.61
CA ASP A 105 -10.13 -3.61 13.03
C ASP A 105 -9.08 -2.52 13.34
N SER A 106 -8.45 -1.95 12.30
CA SER A 106 -7.54 -0.82 12.48
C SER A 106 -8.25 0.41 13.04
N ALA A 107 -7.51 1.23 13.79
CA ALA A 107 -8.04 2.48 14.32
C ALA A 107 -8.53 3.42 13.20
N PRO A 108 -9.62 4.19 13.41
CA PRO A 108 -10.15 5.12 12.41
C PRO A 108 -9.11 6.04 11.77
N GLU A 109 -8.16 6.51 12.58
CA GLU A 109 -7.09 7.41 12.13
C GLU A 109 -6.13 6.73 11.15
N GLU A 110 -5.98 5.40 11.21
CA GLU A 110 -5.17 4.64 10.26
C GLU A 110 -5.77 4.64 8.88
N LEU A 111 -7.10 4.53 8.77
CA LEU A 111 -7.80 4.60 7.48
C LEU A 111 -7.60 5.97 6.83
N LEU A 112 -7.77 7.06 7.59
CA LEU A 112 -7.55 8.41 7.08
C LEU A 112 -6.10 8.63 6.62
N ARG A 113 -5.13 8.14 7.41
CA ARG A 113 -3.70 8.20 7.05
C ARG A 113 -3.41 7.40 5.78
N ALA A 114 -3.97 6.20 5.66
CA ALA A 114 -3.79 5.35 4.49
C ALA A 114 -4.31 6.03 3.21
N VAL A 115 -5.52 6.58 3.25
CA VAL A 115 -6.13 7.30 2.11
C VAL A 115 -5.25 8.47 1.67
N ARG A 116 -4.76 9.27 2.62
CA ARG A 116 -3.88 10.43 2.32
C ARG A 116 -2.53 9.99 1.76
N ALA A 117 -1.88 9.02 2.39
CA ALA A 117 -0.58 8.50 1.95
C ALA A 117 -0.65 7.91 0.54
N VAL A 118 -1.67 7.09 0.28
CA VAL A 118 -1.86 6.46 -1.03
C VAL A 118 -2.20 7.49 -2.10
N HIS A 119 -3.04 8.48 -1.80
CA HIS A 119 -3.33 9.60 -2.70
C HIS A 119 -2.07 10.40 -3.05
N SER A 120 -1.18 10.63 -2.09
CA SER A 120 0.10 11.33 -2.33
C SER A 120 1.16 10.49 -3.05
N GLY A 121 0.84 9.22 -3.40
CA GLY A 121 1.73 8.31 -4.11
C GLY A 121 2.67 7.52 -3.19
N GLU A 122 2.41 7.52 -1.89
CA GLU A 122 3.09 6.69 -0.90
C GLU A 122 2.34 5.36 -0.72
N ALA A 123 3.05 4.31 -0.29
CA ALA A 123 2.39 3.10 0.17
C ALA A 123 2.10 3.20 1.66
N TYR A 124 0.97 2.65 2.10
CA TYR A 124 0.62 2.55 3.51
C TYR A 124 0.37 1.09 3.91
N LEU A 125 1.12 0.61 4.87
CA LEU A 125 0.82 -0.65 5.56
C LEU A 125 0.60 -0.34 7.03
N SER A 126 -0.46 -0.88 7.63
CA SER A 126 -0.60 -0.81 9.08
C SER A 126 0.59 -1.53 9.76
N PRO A 127 0.99 -1.15 10.98
CA PRO A 127 2.11 -1.79 11.68
C PRO A 127 1.96 -3.31 11.79
N MET A 128 0.75 -3.79 11.98
CA MET A 128 0.46 -5.21 12.08
C MET A 128 0.62 -5.93 10.74
N VAL A 129 0.15 -5.34 9.63
CA VAL A 129 0.37 -5.88 8.29
C VAL A 129 1.86 -5.89 7.95
N THR A 130 2.59 -4.83 8.30
CA THR A 130 4.04 -4.75 8.12
C THR A 130 4.74 -5.91 8.85
N SER A 131 4.41 -6.16 10.12
CA SER A 131 5.01 -7.26 10.91
C SER A 131 4.76 -8.62 10.26
N ARG A 132 3.56 -8.85 9.70
CA ARG A 132 3.21 -10.12 9.02
C ARG A 132 3.99 -10.30 7.72
N VAL A 133 4.01 -9.29 6.86
CA VAL A 133 4.79 -9.32 5.62
C VAL A 133 6.26 -9.63 5.92
N VAL A 134 6.79 -9.00 6.96
CA VAL A 134 8.13 -9.25 7.46
C VAL A 134 8.33 -10.70 7.90
N GLY A 135 7.35 -11.29 8.61
CA GLY A 135 7.39 -12.69 9.06
C GLY A 135 7.37 -13.69 7.90
N MET A 136 6.52 -13.46 6.90
CA MET A 136 6.39 -14.34 5.72
C MET A 136 7.69 -14.41 4.90
N VAL A 137 8.35 -13.27 4.72
CA VAL A 137 9.60 -13.19 3.95
C VAL A 137 10.75 -13.91 4.67
N ALA A 138 10.71 -13.98 6.00
CA ALA A 138 11.72 -14.70 6.78
C ALA A 138 11.75 -16.22 6.51
N GLN A 139 10.67 -16.80 5.99
CA GLN A 139 10.54 -18.25 5.75
C GLN A 139 11.01 -18.69 4.36
N VAL A 140 11.30 -17.76 3.43
CA VAL A 140 11.69 -18.09 2.06
C VAL A 140 13.20 -17.93 1.88
N GLY A 141 13.89 -19.07 1.85
CA GLY A 141 15.34 -19.17 1.94
C GLY A 141 16.21 -18.68 0.76
N GLN A 142 17.46 -18.85 0.96
CA GLN A 142 18.74 -18.56 0.28
C GLN A 142 18.81 -18.12 -1.22
N PRO A 143 18.04 -18.60 -2.21
CA PRO A 143 18.19 -18.15 -3.60
C PRO A 143 17.82 -16.67 -3.82
N ARG A 144 16.85 -16.15 -3.05
CA ARG A 144 16.42 -14.75 -3.15
C ARG A 144 17.46 -13.75 -2.64
N ARG A 145 18.27 -14.15 -1.66
CA ARG A 145 19.32 -13.28 -1.11
C ARG A 145 20.38 -12.91 -2.14
N GLN A 146 20.84 -13.87 -2.95
CA GLN A 146 21.84 -13.61 -3.98
C GLN A 146 21.31 -12.69 -5.08
N GLU A 147 20.07 -12.88 -5.50
CA GLU A 147 19.43 -12.02 -6.49
C GLU A 147 19.21 -10.59 -5.94
N ALA A 148 18.73 -10.48 -4.72
CA ALA A 148 18.54 -9.19 -4.05
C ALA A 148 19.88 -8.43 -3.88
N MET A 149 20.96 -9.13 -3.51
CA MET A 149 22.30 -8.52 -3.42
C MET A 149 22.75 -7.97 -4.77
N ARG A 150 22.54 -8.70 -5.87
CA ARG A 150 22.87 -8.20 -7.22
C ARG A 150 22.08 -6.95 -7.59
N GLN A 151 20.79 -6.91 -7.25
CA GLN A 151 19.94 -5.76 -7.56
C GLN A 151 20.38 -4.48 -6.82
N VAL A 152 20.96 -4.61 -5.63
CA VAL A 152 21.43 -3.45 -4.85
C VAL A 152 22.89 -3.06 -5.11
N GLU A 153 23.68 -3.87 -5.80
CA GLU A 153 25.09 -3.57 -6.14
C GLU A 153 25.28 -2.23 -6.89
N GLY A 154 24.27 -1.80 -7.67
CA GLY A 154 24.30 -0.53 -8.41
C GLY A 154 23.88 0.70 -7.62
N LEU A 155 23.56 0.58 -6.33
CA LEU A 155 23.12 1.69 -5.51
C LEU A 155 24.32 2.45 -4.90
N THR A 156 24.16 3.76 -4.77
CA THR A 156 25.07 4.59 -3.97
C THR A 156 24.90 4.31 -2.48
N GLU A 157 25.90 4.64 -1.66
CA GLU A 157 25.81 4.49 -0.19
C GLU A 157 24.54 5.14 0.37
N ARG A 158 24.17 6.33 -0.13
CA ARG A 158 22.98 7.05 0.31
C ARG A 158 21.68 6.37 -0.09
N GLU A 159 21.64 5.76 -1.28
CA GLU A 159 20.49 4.96 -1.72
C GLU A 159 20.35 3.69 -0.88
N VAL A 160 21.46 3.06 -0.50
CA VAL A 160 21.48 1.89 0.39
C VAL A 160 20.98 2.26 1.79
N GLU A 161 21.42 3.39 2.36
CA GLU A 161 20.93 3.87 3.66
C GLU A 161 19.42 4.11 3.64
N VAL A 162 18.91 4.80 2.62
CA VAL A 162 17.46 5.01 2.47
C VAL A 162 16.74 3.67 2.32
N LEU A 163 17.23 2.77 1.47
CA LEU A 163 16.65 1.45 1.26
C LEU A 163 16.59 0.63 2.56
N ALA A 164 17.66 0.64 3.35
CA ALA A 164 17.72 -0.05 4.65
C ALA A 164 16.63 0.47 5.62
N LEU A 165 16.45 1.79 5.71
CA LEU A 165 15.45 2.39 6.58
C LEU A 165 14.02 2.12 6.10
N LEU A 166 13.80 2.01 4.77
CA LEU A 166 12.52 1.53 4.22
C LEU A 166 12.27 0.08 4.63
N GLY A 167 13.31 -0.76 4.63
CA GLY A 167 13.26 -2.16 5.09
C GLY A 167 12.84 -2.30 6.55
N LEU A 168 13.17 -1.31 7.39
CA LEU A 168 12.71 -1.21 8.78
C LEU A 168 11.30 -0.62 8.93
N GLY A 169 10.61 -0.31 7.82
CA GLY A 169 9.24 0.22 7.84
C GLY A 169 9.13 1.70 8.21
N MET A 170 10.24 2.45 8.24
CA MET A 170 10.24 3.85 8.66
C MET A 170 9.50 4.76 7.68
N SER A 171 8.74 5.74 8.18
CA SER A 171 8.09 6.76 7.35
C SER A 171 9.12 7.70 6.69
N ASN A 172 8.72 8.49 5.69
CA ASN A 172 9.63 9.47 5.08
C ASN A 172 10.08 10.54 6.08
N ALA A 173 9.22 10.90 7.04
CA ALA A 173 9.56 11.81 8.11
C ALA A 173 10.64 11.22 9.03
N ASP A 174 10.50 9.95 9.43
CA ASP A 174 11.47 9.27 10.30
C ASP A 174 12.81 9.05 9.58
N VAL A 175 12.78 8.65 8.30
CA VAL A 175 13.97 8.56 7.45
C VAL A 175 14.66 9.92 7.35
N GLY A 176 13.88 10.99 7.17
CA GLY A 176 14.39 12.35 7.12
C GLY A 176 15.09 12.76 8.41
N GLN A 177 14.49 12.48 9.55
CA GLN A 177 15.10 12.75 10.86
C GLN A 177 16.42 11.98 11.01
N ARG A 178 16.44 10.70 10.68
CA ARG A 178 17.61 9.85 10.84
C ARG A 178 18.76 10.21 9.90
N LEU A 179 18.46 10.65 8.70
CA LEU A 179 19.45 10.99 7.68
C LEU A 179 19.71 12.49 7.54
N HIS A 180 19.15 13.32 8.43
CA HIS A 180 19.25 14.79 8.38
C HIS A 180 18.79 15.38 7.06
N MET A 181 17.65 14.91 6.55
CA MET A 181 17.04 15.35 5.28
C MET A 181 15.61 15.85 5.53
N SER A 182 15.12 16.75 4.67
CA SER A 182 13.70 17.09 4.68
C SER A 182 12.86 15.90 4.18
N GLU A 183 11.63 15.78 4.65
CA GLU A 183 10.69 14.74 4.18
C GLU A 183 10.49 14.80 2.65
N ALA A 184 10.41 16.01 2.08
CA ALA A 184 10.32 16.20 0.64
C ALA A 184 11.54 15.65 -0.11
N THR A 185 12.74 15.81 0.47
CA THR A 185 13.97 15.25 -0.08
C THR A 185 13.93 13.74 -0.04
N VAL A 186 13.52 13.13 1.09
CA VAL A 186 13.37 11.68 1.21
C VAL A 186 12.36 11.14 0.20
N LYS A 187 11.21 11.79 0.03
CA LYS A 187 10.20 11.42 -0.98
C LYS A 187 10.80 11.36 -2.39
N THR A 188 11.63 12.34 -2.73
CA THR A 188 12.33 12.38 -4.02
C THR A 188 13.34 11.22 -4.15
N TYR A 189 14.11 10.94 -3.09
CA TYR A 189 15.04 9.80 -3.06
C TYR A 189 14.30 8.47 -3.24
N VAL A 190 13.22 8.25 -2.49
CA VAL A 190 12.41 7.03 -2.58
C VAL A 190 11.87 6.85 -4.00
N SER A 191 11.29 7.90 -4.61
CA SER A 191 10.76 7.82 -5.98
C SER A 191 11.85 7.45 -7.00
N ARG A 192 13.04 8.04 -6.90
CA ARG A 192 14.18 7.73 -7.78
C ARG A 192 14.70 6.31 -7.55
N LEU A 193 14.78 5.89 -6.29
CA LEU A 193 15.20 4.56 -5.89
C LEU A 193 14.27 3.48 -6.46
N LEU A 194 12.97 3.67 -6.32
CA LEU A 194 11.96 2.77 -6.88
C LEU A 194 12.12 2.66 -8.41
N ALA A 195 12.23 3.79 -9.11
CA ALA A 195 12.44 3.81 -10.56
C ALA A 195 13.73 3.10 -10.98
N LYS A 196 14.85 3.35 -10.27
CA LYS A 196 16.16 2.75 -10.53
C LYS A 196 16.15 1.22 -10.35
N LEU A 197 15.41 0.72 -9.35
CA LEU A 197 15.28 -0.69 -9.04
C LEU A 197 14.14 -1.40 -9.81
N GLY A 198 13.36 -0.66 -10.63
CA GLY A 198 12.20 -1.20 -11.34
C GLY A 198 11.04 -1.61 -10.42
N LEU A 199 10.97 -1.01 -9.23
CA LEU A 199 9.97 -1.31 -8.22
C LEU A 199 8.76 -0.36 -8.34
N THR A 200 7.57 -0.87 -8.04
CA THR A 200 6.32 -0.10 -8.19
C THR A 200 5.85 0.57 -6.89
N ASN A 201 6.34 0.10 -5.73
CA ASN A 201 5.96 0.65 -4.43
C ASN A 201 7.06 0.45 -3.38
N ARG A 202 6.94 1.19 -2.25
CA ARG A 202 7.92 1.13 -1.16
C ARG A 202 7.96 -0.21 -0.43
N VAL A 203 6.87 -1.00 -0.51
CA VAL A 203 6.82 -2.34 0.10
C VAL A 203 7.78 -3.27 -0.62
N GLN A 204 7.81 -3.23 -1.96
CA GLN A 204 8.78 -3.98 -2.74
C GLN A 204 10.21 -3.57 -2.40
N ALA A 205 10.45 -2.28 -2.17
CA ALA A 205 11.76 -1.80 -1.71
C ALA A 205 12.12 -2.33 -0.32
N ALA A 206 11.15 -2.33 0.61
CA ALA A 206 11.37 -2.87 1.95
C ALA A 206 11.67 -4.38 1.93
N LEU A 207 10.97 -5.14 1.10
CA LEU A 207 11.23 -6.57 0.90
C LEU A 207 12.62 -6.79 0.30
N LEU A 208 12.99 -6.03 -0.73
CA LEU A 208 14.32 -6.10 -1.35
C LEU A 208 15.43 -5.77 -0.34
N ALA A 209 15.26 -4.73 0.47
CA ALA A 209 16.22 -4.37 1.52
C ALA A 209 16.47 -5.52 2.49
N ARG A 210 15.41 -6.21 2.88
CA ARG A 210 15.49 -7.34 3.79
C ARG A 210 16.10 -8.57 3.13
N ASP A 211 15.67 -8.91 1.91
CA ASP A 211 16.24 -10.03 1.14
C ASP A 211 17.73 -9.83 0.91
N ALA A 212 18.17 -8.58 0.68
CA ALA A 212 19.57 -8.21 0.56
C ALA A 212 20.33 -8.17 1.92
N GLY A 213 19.63 -8.32 3.06
CA GLY A 213 20.24 -8.27 4.39
C GLY A 213 20.60 -6.86 4.87
N LEU A 214 20.00 -5.81 4.28
CA LEU A 214 20.25 -4.41 4.63
C LEU A 214 19.39 -3.94 5.82
N ALA A 215 18.29 -4.63 6.12
CA ALA A 215 17.36 -4.33 7.21
C ALA A 215 17.37 -5.47 8.22
N ASN A 216 18.19 -5.35 9.25
CA ASN A 216 18.28 -6.25 10.40
C ASN A 216 17.85 -5.53 11.68
#